data_43a2818c449474d03da4dc4ac8dc1e19
#
_entry.id   43a2818c449474d03da4dc4ac8dc1e19
#
_cell.length_a   1.000
_cell.length_b   1.000
_cell.length_c   1.000
_cell.angle_alpha   90.00
_cell.angle_beta   90.00
_cell.angle_gamma   90.00
#
_symmetry.space_group_name_H-M   'P 1'
#
loop_
_entity.id
_entity.type
_entity.pdbx_description
1 polymer ?
#
loop_
_entity_poly.entity_id
_entity_poly.type
_entity_poly.pdbx_seq_one_letter_code
_entity_poly.pdbx_strand_id
1 'polypeptide(L)'
;YRTDFFPGLGGMLTSELWAEVRSRWPSGYWDEFMRRPDVRKGRHCLRPEISRSYTFGEEGQSQGQYFAAHLSRIKLNTDFVDFLSDTTRPLRHVENEETFDRWLINEMSSCVKVTLAAFDGELAEGQRKCLRIEYRDSMYHVFASRFGLMPDEKEGIRRTAYKGVLIFYFQKHRIFLYDTWPTSFS
;
A
#
# COMPACT_ATOMS: atom_id res chain seq x y z
N TYR A 1 -3.20 -5.23 4.99
CA TYR A 1 -3.16 -5.46 3.55
C TYR A 1 -1.85 -6.10 3.12
N ARG A 2 -1.87 -6.83 2.02
CA ARG A 2 -0.67 -7.25 1.30
C ARG A 2 -0.23 -6.15 0.33
N THR A 3 1.05 -6.10 0.02
CA THR A 3 1.61 -5.19 -0.99
C THR A 3 2.83 -5.83 -1.65
N ASP A 4 2.98 -5.60 -2.94
CA ASP A 4 4.17 -5.99 -3.71
C ASP A 4 5.35 -5.05 -3.46
N PHE A 5 5.06 -3.88 -2.92
CA PHE A 5 6.05 -2.85 -2.65
C PHE A 5 6.68 -3.03 -1.28
N PHE A 6 8.01 -3.01 -1.21
CA PHE A 6 8.72 -2.97 0.07
C PHE A 6 8.78 -1.53 0.59
N PRO A 7 8.09 -1.19 1.70
CA PRO A 7 7.86 0.21 2.08
C PRO A 7 9.08 0.90 2.70
N GLY A 8 9.97 0.18 3.37
CA GLY A 8 11.20 0.72 3.94
C GLY A 8 11.06 1.57 5.21
N LEU A 9 9.86 1.74 5.74
CA LEU A 9 9.62 2.52 6.97
C LEU A 9 9.14 1.61 8.10
N GLY A 10 10.05 1.25 8.99
CA GLY A 10 9.74 0.40 10.13
C GLY A 10 9.18 -0.96 9.71
N GLY A 11 9.87 -2.03 9.96
CA GLY A 11 9.43 -3.34 9.53
C GLY A 11 10.13 -4.46 10.26
N MET A 12 9.61 -5.66 10.04
CA MET A 12 10.19 -6.92 10.53
C MET A 12 10.42 -7.83 9.33
N LEU A 13 11.51 -8.57 9.38
CA LEU A 13 11.82 -9.67 8.47
C LEU A 13 11.69 -10.98 9.24
N THR A 14 11.28 -12.04 8.56
CA THR A 14 11.35 -13.37 9.15
C THR A 14 12.80 -13.81 9.28
N SER A 15 13.08 -14.75 10.19
CA SER A 15 14.43 -15.31 10.38
C SER A 15 14.96 -15.98 9.11
N GLU A 16 14.08 -16.64 8.36
CA GLU A 16 14.40 -17.30 7.09
C GLU A 16 14.82 -16.28 6.02
N LEU A 17 14.04 -15.20 5.89
CA LEU A 17 14.38 -14.14 4.93
C LEU A 17 15.71 -13.46 5.32
N TRP A 18 15.90 -13.18 6.61
CA TRP A 18 17.17 -12.61 7.08
C TRP A 18 18.35 -13.55 6.80
N ALA A 19 18.21 -14.85 7.05
CA ALA A 19 19.24 -15.84 6.75
C ALA A 19 19.61 -15.87 5.25
N GLU A 20 18.62 -15.66 4.38
CA GLU A 20 18.83 -15.60 2.92
C GLU A 20 19.59 -14.35 2.49
N VAL A 21 19.24 -13.17 3.03
CA VAL A 21 19.74 -11.89 2.50
C VAL A 21 20.95 -11.34 3.23
N ARG A 22 21.22 -11.76 4.47
CA ARG A 22 22.26 -11.17 5.36
C ARG A 22 23.65 -11.14 4.73
N SER A 23 24.03 -12.17 3.99
CA SER A 23 25.37 -12.26 3.36
C SER A 23 25.56 -11.28 2.20
N ARG A 24 24.45 -10.76 1.65
CA ARG A 24 24.44 -9.79 0.55
C ARG A 24 23.91 -8.42 0.99
N TRP A 25 23.73 -8.21 2.33
CA TRP A 25 23.15 -6.98 2.84
C TRP A 25 24.03 -5.79 2.50
N PRO A 26 23.49 -4.75 1.85
CA PRO A 26 24.29 -3.62 1.40
C PRO A 26 24.64 -2.67 2.54
N SER A 27 25.69 -1.89 2.36
CA SER A 27 26.09 -0.83 3.30
C SER A 27 25.17 0.40 3.27
N GLY A 28 24.35 0.55 2.23
CA GLY A 28 23.38 1.64 2.06
C GLY A 28 22.27 1.23 1.12
N TYR A 29 21.19 2.01 1.07
CA TYR A 29 20.02 1.80 0.19
C TYR A 29 19.44 0.38 0.30
N TRP A 30 19.35 -0.12 1.54
CA TRP A 30 18.85 -1.45 1.83
C TRP A 30 17.40 -1.67 1.37
N ASP A 31 16.60 -0.62 1.31
CA ASP A 31 15.24 -0.63 0.82
C ASP A 31 15.18 -0.85 -0.70
N GLU A 32 16.09 -0.24 -1.48
CA GLU A 32 16.22 -0.53 -2.90
C GLU A 32 16.71 -1.97 -3.13
N PHE A 33 17.66 -2.44 -2.32
CA PHE A 33 18.09 -3.83 -2.38
C PHE A 33 16.93 -4.80 -2.16
N MET A 34 16.07 -4.55 -1.18
CA MET A 34 14.91 -5.40 -0.87
C MET A 34 13.82 -5.36 -1.96
N ARG A 35 13.77 -4.30 -2.77
CA ARG A 35 12.82 -4.19 -3.89
C ARG A 35 13.24 -4.96 -5.13
N ARG A 36 14.52 -5.27 -5.27
CA ARG A 36 15.07 -5.97 -6.45
C ARG A 36 14.34 -7.28 -6.69
N PRO A 37 14.01 -7.63 -7.96
CA PRO A 37 13.30 -8.87 -8.30
C PRO A 37 13.98 -10.14 -7.80
N ASP A 38 15.34 -10.20 -7.86
CA ASP A 38 16.13 -11.34 -7.38
C ASP A 38 16.15 -11.49 -5.86
N VAL A 39 15.83 -10.43 -5.11
CA VAL A 39 15.72 -10.44 -3.67
C VAL A 39 14.26 -10.64 -3.25
N ARG A 40 13.33 -9.91 -3.86
CA ARG A 40 11.90 -10.00 -3.55
C ARG A 40 11.31 -11.36 -3.90
N LYS A 41 11.68 -11.95 -5.04
CA LYS A 41 11.24 -13.29 -5.49
C LYS A 41 9.71 -13.48 -5.43
N GLY A 42 8.95 -12.47 -5.83
CA GLY A 42 7.48 -12.52 -5.75
C GLY A 42 6.88 -12.43 -4.35
N ARG A 43 7.67 -12.28 -3.29
CA ARG A 43 7.18 -12.13 -1.92
C ARG A 43 6.42 -10.82 -1.75
N HIS A 44 5.43 -10.83 -0.88
CA HIS A 44 4.65 -9.66 -0.50
C HIS A 44 5.03 -9.18 0.90
N CYS A 45 4.85 -7.88 1.15
CA CYS A 45 4.88 -7.34 2.49
C CYS A 45 3.46 -7.27 3.06
N LEU A 46 3.34 -7.40 4.37
CA LEU A 46 2.12 -7.05 5.09
C LEU A 46 2.27 -5.63 5.62
N ARG A 47 1.26 -4.83 5.42
CA ARG A 47 1.20 -3.46 5.93
C ARG A 47 -0.11 -3.19 6.65
N PRO A 48 -0.12 -2.33 7.67
CA PRO A 48 -1.36 -1.90 8.29
C PRO A 48 -2.20 -1.06 7.31
N GLU A 49 -3.48 -0.99 7.57
CA GLU A 49 -4.42 -0.15 6.82
C GLU A 49 -4.08 1.33 7.00
N ILE A 50 -3.85 1.74 8.24
CA ILE A 50 -3.39 3.07 8.61
C ILE A 50 -2.01 2.92 9.24
N SER A 51 -1.08 3.81 8.91
CA SER A 51 0.29 3.70 9.35
C SER A 51 0.43 3.62 10.88
N ARG A 52 1.36 2.77 11.35
CA ARG A 52 1.75 2.65 12.75
C ARG A 52 3.18 3.12 13.02
N SER A 53 3.82 3.63 11.98
CA SER A 53 5.11 4.27 12.06
C SER A 53 5.11 5.57 11.26
N TYR A 54 5.92 6.53 11.69
CA TYR A 54 6.17 7.76 10.94
C TYR A 54 7.67 8.03 10.93
N THR A 55 8.11 8.87 10.03
CA THR A 55 9.47 9.38 10.06
C THR A 55 9.51 10.76 10.70
N PHE A 56 10.47 10.97 11.59
CA PHE A 56 10.82 12.30 12.14
C PHE A 56 12.04 12.89 11.42
N GLY A 57 12.61 12.13 10.46
CA GLY A 57 13.82 12.50 9.73
C GLY A 57 13.51 13.47 8.58
N GLU A 58 13.43 14.75 8.89
CA GLU A 58 13.50 15.80 7.89
C GLU A 58 14.91 15.86 7.29
N GLU A 59 15.91 15.54 8.13
CA GLU A 59 17.30 15.37 7.75
C GLU A 59 17.65 13.88 7.69
N GLY A 60 18.35 13.47 6.66
CA GLY A 60 18.76 12.07 6.47
C GLY A 60 19.36 11.83 5.10
N GLN A 61 19.62 10.56 4.77
CA GLN A 61 20.24 10.14 3.51
C GLN A 61 19.48 10.64 2.26
N SER A 62 18.15 10.78 2.35
CA SER A 62 17.30 11.31 1.28
C SER A 62 17.24 12.84 1.25
N GLN A 63 17.96 13.53 2.13
CA GLN A 63 17.99 15.00 2.25
C GLN A 63 16.58 15.62 2.33
N GLY A 64 15.63 14.93 2.98
CA GLY A 64 14.26 15.39 3.18
C GLY A 64 13.38 15.47 1.93
N GLN A 65 13.86 15.03 0.75
CA GLN A 65 13.17 15.23 -0.53
C GLN A 65 11.69 14.79 -0.56
N TYR A 66 11.32 13.81 0.25
CA TYR A 66 9.93 13.33 0.34
C TYR A 66 9.21 13.80 1.60
N PHE A 67 9.91 14.47 2.51
CA PHE A 67 9.38 14.77 3.84
C PHE A 67 8.20 15.75 3.76
N ALA A 68 8.42 16.93 3.24
CA ALA A 68 7.39 17.98 3.19
C ALA A 68 6.16 17.60 2.36
N ALA A 69 6.37 16.92 1.23
CA ALA A 69 5.29 16.56 0.32
C ALA A 69 4.44 15.37 0.80
N HIS A 70 5.07 14.37 1.44
CA HIS A 70 4.43 13.09 1.74
C HIS A 70 4.59 12.64 3.19
N LEU A 71 5.84 12.53 3.69
CA LEU A 71 6.11 11.81 4.93
C LEU A 71 5.65 12.58 6.18
N SER A 72 5.73 13.91 6.18
CA SER A 72 5.23 14.76 7.26
C SER A 72 3.71 14.65 7.48
N ARG A 73 2.99 14.16 6.48
CA ARG A 73 1.51 14.02 6.51
C ARG A 73 1.04 12.64 6.98
N ILE A 74 1.97 11.73 7.30
CA ILE A 74 1.60 10.41 7.79
C ILE A 74 0.86 10.56 9.11
N LYS A 75 -0.38 10.03 9.13
CA LYS A 75 -1.19 9.93 10.34
C LYS A 75 -0.97 8.58 10.99
N LEU A 76 -0.65 8.59 12.27
CA LEU A 76 -0.50 7.37 13.05
C LEU A 76 -1.85 6.87 13.53
N ASN A 77 -2.06 5.56 13.42
CA ASN A 77 -3.06 4.87 14.21
C ASN A 77 -2.42 4.41 15.53
N THR A 78 -2.85 5.02 16.62
CA THR A 78 -2.40 4.71 17.99
C THR A 78 -3.37 3.76 18.71
N ASP A 79 -4.50 3.42 18.11
CA ASP A 79 -5.46 2.52 18.70
C ASP A 79 -4.86 1.12 18.84
N PHE A 80 -5.06 0.51 20.00
CA PHE A 80 -4.65 -0.86 20.23
C PHE A 80 -5.48 -1.81 19.36
N VAL A 81 -4.80 -2.70 18.66
CA VAL A 81 -5.41 -3.81 17.93
C VAL A 81 -4.73 -5.10 18.34
N ASP A 82 -5.50 -6.01 18.88
CA ASP A 82 -5.03 -7.36 19.18
C ASP A 82 -4.99 -8.19 17.88
N PHE A 83 -3.84 -8.20 17.24
CA PHE A 83 -3.61 -8.97 16.01
C PHE A 83 -3.55 -10.49 16.24
N LEU A 84 -3.41 -10.92 17.50
CA LEU A 84 -3.29 -12.34 17.86
C LEU A 84 -4.63 -12.92 18.33
N SER A 85 -5.66 -12.09 18.49
CA SER A 85 -6.97 -12.53 18.96
C SER A 85 -7.63 -13.50 17.97
N ASP A 86 -7.94 -14.69 18.44
CA ASP A 86 -8.73 -15.67 17.69
C ASP A 86 -10.18 -15.21 17.48
N THR A 87 -10.69 -14.33 18.34
CA THR A 87 -12.07 -13.88 18.31
C THR A 87 -12.35 -12.94 17.13
N THR A 88 -11.47 -12.01 16.87
CA THR A 88 -11.62 -11.03 15.79
C THR A 88 -10.90 -11.44 14.51
N ARG A 89 -9.88 -12.28 14.61
CA ARG A 89 -9.03 -12.75 13.52
C ARG A 89 -8.72 -11.67 12.46
N PRO A 90 -8.21 -10.51 12.89
CA PRO A 90 -8.04 -9.36 12.00
C PRO A 90 -7.06 -9.62 10.84
N LEU A 91 -6.20 -10.64 10.96
CA LEU A 91 -5.23 -11.00 9.93
C LEU A 91 -5.70 -12.12 9.00
N ARG A 92 -6.88 -12.70 9.21
CA ARG A 92 -7.35 -13.87 8.45
C ARG A 92 -7.30 -13.66 6.94
N HIS A 93 -7.70 -12.48 6.47
CA HIS A 93 -7.72 -12.17 5.03
C HIS A 93 -6.33 -11.94 4.42
N VAL A 94 -5.28 -11.82 5.23
CA VAL A 94 -3.90 -11.63 4.76
C VAL A 94 -2.99 -12.84 5.01
N GLU A 95 -3.50 -13.93 5.56
CA GLU A 95 -2.74 -15.14 5.91
C GLU A 95 -1.98 -15.70 4.71
N ASN A 96 -2.66 -15.81 3.58
CA ASN A 96 -2.05 -16.26 2.34
C ASN A 96 -2.54 -15.44 1.14
N GLU A 97 -1.91 -15.63 0.00
CA GLU A 97 -2.17 -14.88 -1.22
C GLU A 97 -3.59 -15.11 -1.73
N GLU A 98 -4.02 -16.37 -1.85
CA GLU A 98 -5.34 -16.73 -2.36
C GLU A 98 -6.49 -16.13 -1.53
N THR A 99 -6.35 -16.16 -0.21
CA THR A 99 -7.35 -15.58 0.70
C THR A 99 -7.43 -14.07 0.53
N PHE A 100 -6.28 -13.40 0.36
CA PHE A 100 -6.24 -11.96 0.14
C PHE A 100 -6.81 -11.58 -1.23
N ASP A 101 -6.49 -12.33 -2.28
CA ASP A 101 -7.01 -12.12 -3.62
C ASP A 101 -8.54 -12.20 -3.64
N ARG A 102 -9.09 -13.24 -3.03
CA ARG A 102 -10.54 -13.42 -2.92
C ARG A 102 -11.19 -12.28 -2.13
N TRP A 103 -10.58 -11.90 -1.02
CA TRP A 103 -11.03 -10.76 -0.23
C TRP A 103 -11.01 -9.46 -1.07
N LEU A 104 -9.90 -9.20 -1.78
CA LEU A 104 -9.73 -7.99 -2.59
C LEU A 104 -10.79 -7.86 -3.68
N ILE A 105 -11.03 -8.94 -4.42
CA ILE A 105 -12.06 -8.97 -5.48
C ILE A 105 -13.44 -8.73 -4.89
N ASN A 106 -13.79 -9.38 -3.78
CA ASN A 106 -15.08 -9.22 -3.14
C ASN A 106 -15.29 -7.78 -2.64
N GLU A 107 -14.29 -7.21 -1.98
CA GLU A 107 -14.34 -5.82 -1.51
C GLU A 107 -14.49 -4.85 -2.68
N MET A 108 -13.65 -4.96 -3.71
CA MET A 108 -13.75 -4.10 -4.89
C MET A 108 -15.10 -4.23 -5.60
N SER A 109 -15.63 -5.45 -5.69
CA SER A 109 -16.93 -5.70 -6.33
C SER A 109 -18.08 -5.02 -5.58
N SER A 110 -18.01 -4.92 -4.26
CA SER A 110 -19.02 -4.28 -3.43
C SER A 110 -18.91 -2.75 -3.43
N CYS A 111 -17.81 -2.17 -3.91
CA CYS A 111 -17.60 -0.73 -3.90
C CYS A 111 -18.27 -0.05 -5.10
N VAL A 112 -18.69 1.19 -4.91
CA VAL A 112 -19.24 2.03 -5.98
C VAL A 112 -18.15 2.37 -6.99
N LYS A 113 -18.40 2.09 -8.28
CA LYS A 113 -17.49 2.52 -9.35
C LYS A 113 -17.73 3.99 -9.66
N VAL A 114 -16.68 4.78 -9.60
CA VAL A 114 -16.73 6.22 -9.89
C VAL A 114 -15.63 6.61 -10.86
N THR A 115 -15.87 7.68 -11.60
CA THR A 115 -14.85 8.36 -12.40
C THR A 115 -14.20 9.48 -11.59
N LEU A 116 -13.02 9.95 -11.99
CA LEU A 116 -12.39 11.09 -11.33
C LEU A 116 -13.27 12.34 -11.36
N ALA A 117 -13.99 12.57 -12.45
CA ALA A 117 -14.89 13.72 -12.60
C ALA A 117 -16.12 13.66 -11.66
N ALA A 118 -16.62 12.47 -11.37
CA ALA A 118 -17.77 12.29 -10.48
C ALA A 118 -17.36 12.19 -9.00
N PHE A 119 -16.07 12.06 -8.72
CA PHE A 119 -15.55 11.75 -7.39
C PHE A 119 -15.94 12.80 -6.34
N ASP A 120 -15.85 14.09 -6.67
CA ASP A 120 -16.15 15.17 -5.72
C ASP A 120 -17.64 15.21 -5.34
N GLY A 121 -18.54 14.85 -6.25
CA GLY A 121 -19.95 14.68 -5.95
C GLY A 121 -20.23 13.55 -4.96
N GLU A 122 -19.54 12.43 -5.13
CA GLU A 122 -19.66 11.28 -4.22
C GLU A 122 -19.14 11.58 -2.81
N LEU A 123 -18.17 12.48 -2.67
CA LEU A 123 -17.66 12.91 -1.36
C LEU A 123 -18.65 13.78 -0.60
N ALA A 124 -19.50 14.52 -1.28
CA ALA A 124 -20.40 15.50 -0.67
C ALA A 124 -21.53 14.85 0.18
N GLU A 125 -21.87 13.60 -0.07
CA GLU A 125 -22.98 12.90 0.60
C GLU A 125 -22.78 12.52 2.08
N GLY A 126 -21.70 12.96 2.70
CA GLY A 126 -21.51 12.86 4.15
C GLY A 126 -21.23 11.45 4.73
N GLN A 127 -21.60 10.37 4.09
CA GLN A 127 -21.39 9.00 4.56
C GLN A 127 -20.05 8.43 4.14
N ARG A 128 -19.49 7.55 5.00
CA ARG A 128 -18.29 6.77 4.63
C ARG A 128 -18.63 5.79 3.53
N LYS A 129 -17.94 5.88 2.40
CA LYS A 129 -18.14 5.00 1.23
C LYS A 129 -16.89 4.17 0.94
N CYS A 130 -17.12 3.06 0.26
CA CYS A 130 -16.09 2.34 -0.46
C CYS A 130 -16.22 2.69 -1.94
N LEU A 131 -15.17 3.20 -2.54
CA LEU A 131 -15.14 3.63 -3.93
C LEU A 131 -14.05 2.88 -4.69
N ARG A 132 -14.32 2.57 -5.96
CA ARG A 132 -13.31 2.02 -6.86
C ARG A 132 -13.20 2.90 -8.10
N ILE A 133 -11.96 3.19 -8.46
CA ILE A 133 -11.62 4.09 -9.56
C ILE A 133 -10.69 3.37 -10.51
N GLU A 134 -11.11 3.27 -11.77
CA GLU A 134 -10.29 2.78 -12.86
C GLU A 134 -9.53 3.93 -13.50
N TYR A 135 -8.23 3.73 -13.74
CA TYR A 135 -7.42 4.73 -14.44
C TYR A 135 -6.64 4.06 -15.57
N ARG A 136 -6.20 4.86 -16.51
CA ARG A 136 -5.24 4.42 -17.53
C ARG A 136 -3.83 4.66 -17.01
N ASP A 137 -2.93 3.73 -17.22
CA ASP A 137 -1.56 3.79 -16.71
C ASP A 137 -0.87 5.14 -16.98
N SER A 138 -0.99 5.66 -18.21
CA SER A 138 -0.46 6.98 -18.61
C SER A 138 -1.03 8.16 -17.81
N MET A 139 -2.16 7.98 -17.13
CA MET A 139 -2.84 9.01 -16.35
C MET A 139 -2.56 8.91 -14.84
N TYR A 140 -1.74 7.97 -14.40
CA TYR A 140 -1.48 7.77 -12.97
C TYR A 140 -1.03 9.04 -12.24
N HIS A 141 -0.20 9.86 -12.87
CA HIS A 141 0.29 11.11 -12.28
C HIS A 141 -0.85 12.09 -11.90
N VAL A 142 -1.96 12.10 -12.65
CA VAL A 142 -3.13 12.93 -12.36
C VAL A 142 -3.80 12.46 -11.07
N PHE A 143 -3.99 11.15 -10.94
CA PHE A 143 -4.59 10.54 -9.74
C PHE A 143 -3.66 10.68 -8.53
N ALA A 144 -2.36 10.46 -8.72
CA ALA A 144 -1.37 10.63 -7.67
C ALA A 144 -1.40 12.07 -7.11
N SER A 145 -1.41 13.07 -7.99
CA SER A 145 -1.53 14.47 -7.59
C SER A 145 -2.84 14.75 -6.85
N ARG A 146 -3.97 14.26 -7.38
CA ARG A 146 -5.30 14.48 -6.78
C ARG A 146 -5.43 13.89 -5.38
N PHE A 147 -4.86 12.71 -5.15
CA PHE A 147 -4.97 11.98 -3.88
C PHE A 147 -3.78 12.17 -2.94
N GLY A 148 -2.76 12.91 -3.36
CA GLY A 148 -1.54 13.12 -2.57
C GLY A 148 -0.67 11.86 -2.48
N LEU A 149 -0.77 10.97 -3.47
CA LEU A 149 0.05 9.76 -3.55
C LEU A 149 1.42 10.10 -4.14
N MET A 150 2.42 9.29 -3.82
CA MET A 150 3.72 9.39 -4.45
C MET A 150 3.62 8.91 -5.91
N PRO A 151 4.06 9.69 -6.89
CA PRO A 151 3.89 9.36 -8.30
C PRO A 151 4.90 8.33 -8.83
N ASP A 152 5.96 8.08 -8.07
CA ASP A 152 7.05 7.20 -8.49
C ASP A 152 6.69 5.72 -8.35
N GLU A 153 7.39 4.93 -9.11
CA GLU A 153 7.41 3.48 -8.98
C GLU A 153 8.85 2.99 -8.81
N LYS A 154 9.00 1.82 -8.26
CA LYS A 154 10.29 1.15 -8.08
C LYS A 154 10.18 -0.27 -8.57
N GLU A 155 11.11 -0.68 -9.45
CA GLU A 155 11.10 -2.00 -10.07
C GLU A 155 9.73 -2.33 -10.71
N GLY A 156 9.11 -1.34 -11.37
CA GLY A 156 7.81 -1.49 -12.01
C GLY A 156 6.62 -1.57 -11.05
N ILE A 157 6.82 -1.29 -9.75
CA ILE A 157 5.75 -1.38 -8.75
C ILE A 157 5.49 -0.01 -8.15
N ARG A 158 4.24 0.43 -8.19
CA ARG A 158 3.80 1.65 -7.50
C ARG A 158 3.80 1.45 -6.00
N ARG A 159 4.07 2.51 -5.27
CA ARG A 159 4.12 2.45 -3.82
C ARG A 159 2.81 1.94 -3.25
N THR A 160 2.92 0.94 -2.37
CA THR A 160 1.81 0.24 -1.70
C THR A 160 0.88 -0.59 -2.59
N ALA A 161 1.13 -0.68 -3.89
CA ALA A 161 0.31 -1.50 -4.78
C ALA A 161 0.42 -2.99 -4.44
N TYR A 162 -0.68 -3.68 -4.64
CA TYR A 162 -0.77 -5.13 -4.68
C TYR A 162 -1.41 -5.55 -5.99
N LYS A 163 -0.67 -6.27 -6.83
CA LYS A 163 -1.11 -6.70 -8.17
C LYS A 163 -1.76 -5.54 -8.97
N GLY A 164 -1.12 -4.36 -8.92
CA GLY A 164 -1.59 -3.16 -9.61
C GLY A 164 -2.68 -2.36 -8.89
N VAL A 165 -3.26 -2.89 -7.81
CA VAL A 165 -4.31 -2.20 -7.05
C VAL A 165 -3.71 -1.41 -5.88
N LEU A 166 -3.99 -0.12 -5.82
CA LEU A 166 -3.66 0.72 -4.68
C LEU A 166 -4.89 0.85 -3.76
N ILE A 167 -4.68 0.58 -2.47
CA ILE A 167 -5.72 0.69 -1.44
C ILE A 167 -5.31 1.77 -0.46
N PHE A 168 -6.11 2.81 -0.34
CA PHE A 168 -5.83 3.93 0.56
C PHE A 168 -7.11 4.60 1.04
N TYR A 169 -6.98 5.50 2.01
CA TYR A 169 -8.05 6.38 2.44
C TYR A 169 -7.83 7.78 1.91
N PHE A 170 -8.90 8.36 1.37
CA PHE A 170 -8.96 9.77 1.07
C PHE A 170 -10.12 10.37 1.86
N GLN A 171 -9.82 11.34 2.73
CA GLN A 171 -10.74 11.79 3.76
C GLN A 171 -11.20 10.57 4.60
N LYS A 172 -12.49 10.22 4.58
CA LYS A 172 -13.04 9.07 5.29
C LYS A 172 -13.38 7.87 4.38
N HIS A 173 -13.19 8.03 3.08
CA HIS A 173 -13.56 7.03 2.06
C HIS A 173 -12.41 6.10 1.79
N ARG A 174 -12.70 4.78 1.69
CA ARG A 174 -11.73 3.80 1.23
C ARG A 174 -11.76 3.75 -0.30
N ILE A 175 -10.60 3.91 -0.91
CA ILE A 175 -10.42 3.97 -2.36
C ILE A 175 -9.64 2.76 -2.83
N PHE A 176 -10.15 2.10 -3.85
CA PHE A 176 -9.42 1.14 -4.67
C PHE A 176 -9.13 1.80 -6.02
N LEU A 177 -7.86 2.08 -6.27
CA LEU A 177 -7.40 2.68 -7.52
C LEU A 177 -6.65 1.62 -8.33
N TYR A 178 -7.08 1.33 -9.56
CA TYR A 178 -6.55 0.24 -10.38
C TYR A 178 -6.56 0.60 -11.87
N ASP A 179 -5.59 0.08 -12.63
CA ASP A 179 -5.52 0.21 -14.08
C ASP A 179 -6.17 -0.97 -14.81
N THR A 180 -6.04 -2.15 -14.25
CA THR A 180 -6.64 -3.38 -14.76
C THR A 180 -7.42 -4.06 -13.64
N TRP A 181 -8.65 -4.49 -13.96
CA TRP A 181 -9.44 -5.25 -12.99
C TRP A 181 -8.70 -6.53 -12.62
N PRO A 182 -8.52 -6.82 -11.35
CA PRO A 182 -7.89 -8.07 -10.94
C PRO A 182 -8.81 -9.23 -11.33
N THR A 183 -8.53 -9.83 -12.48
CA THR A 183 -9.13 -11.11 -12.87
C THR A 183 -8.58 -12.22 -11.98
N SER A 184 -9.35 -13.30 -11.83
CA SER A 184 -8.98 -14.45 -11.00
C SER A 184 -7.49 -14.76 -11.15
N PHE A 185 -6.77 -14.58 -10.05
CA PHE A 185 -5.35 -14.86 -9.96
C PHE A 185 -5.18 -16.39 -10.09
N SER A 186 -4.68 -16.85 -11.23
CA SER A 186 -4.26 -18.24 -11.44
C SER A 186 -2.87 -18.45 -10.85
#